data_b3433af0445787d0bb6eb56aedf75232
#
_entry.id   b3433af0445787d0bb6eb56aedf75232
#
_cell.length_a   1.000
_cell.length_b   1.000
_cell.length_c   1.000
_cell.angle_alpha   90.00
_cell.angle_beta   90.00
_cell.angle_gamma   90.00
#
_symmetry.space_group_name_H-M   'P 1'
#
loop_
_entity.id
_entity.type
_entity.pdbx_description
1 polymer ?
#
loop_
_entity_poly.entity_id
_entity_poly.type
_entity_poly.pdbx_seq_one_letter_code
_entity_poly.pdbx_strand_id
1 'polypeptide(L)'
;ISLAAGAGVGSAALLSLADTTRTLSLSASVLQKIFDGGRLRADVDIQRSRQRELVETHRRAILVALKEVEDALANATRDANQEAAQREILAEAQRSLRLAELRYREGADSLLTVLDAQRTLFSAQDQLAQLRLARLSDAVNLYKALGGGWAVGAPS
;
A
#
# COMPACT_ATOMS: atom_id res chain seq x y z
N ILE A 1 -35.51 21.59 14.96
CA ILE A 1 -36.93 21.32 14.76
C ILE A 1 -37.10 19.83 14.77
N SER A 2 -37.90 19.32 15.71
CA SER A 2 -38.29 17.90 15.70
C SER A 2 -39.81 17.79 15.58
N LEU A 3 -40.29 16.89 14.76
CA LEU A 3 -41.70 16.57 14.58
C LEU A 3 -41.88 15.11 14.94
N ALA A 4 -42.81 14.83 15.84
CA ALA A 4 -43.18 13.48 16.22
C ALA A 4 -44.70 13.30 16.10
N ALA A 5 -45.11 12.21 15.48
CA ALA A 5 -46.49 11.78 15.41
C ALA A 5 -46.62 10.38 15.98
N GLY A 6 -47.59 10.18 16.82
CA GLY A 6 -47.89 8.86 17.42
C GLY A 6 -49.38 8.57 17.39
N ALA A 7 -49.73 7.35 17.03
CA ALA A 7 -51.10 6.81 17.13
C ALA A 7 -51.07 5.63 18.09
N GLY A 8 -51.97 5.63 19.05
CA GLY A 8 -52.07 4.55 20.03
C GLY A 8 -53.54 4.12 20.22
N VAL A 9 -53.75 2.84 20.48
CA VAL A 9 -55.03 2.25 20.85
C VAL A 9 -54.85 1.68 22.24
N GLY A 10 -55.64 2.13 23.20
CA GLY A 10 -55.58 1.67 24.56
C GLY A 10 -56.98 1.23 25.03
N SER A 11 -57.01 0.20 25.84
CA SER A 11 -58.23 -0.25 26.55
C SER A 11 -57.97 -0.28 28.03
N ALA A 12 -58.92 0.24 28.82
CA ALA A 12 -58.81 0.30 30.28
C ALA A 12 -58.98 -1.07 30.96
N ALA A 13 -59.45 -2.08 30.22
CA ALA A 13 -59.56 -3.46 30.75
C ALA A 13 -58.98 -4.44 29.76
N LEU A 14 -58.16 -5.41 30.23
CA LEU A 14 -57.43 -6.42 29.44
C LEU A 14 -58.34 -7.36 28.59
N LEU A 15 -59.65 -7.37 28.81
CA LEU A 15 -60.60 -8.26 28.13
C LEU A 15 -61.78 -7.55 27.46
N SER A 16 -61.79 -6.20 27.43
CA SER A 16 -62.87 -5.42 26.83
C SER A 16 -62.39 -4.67 25.58
N LEU A 17 -62.59 -5.25 24.42
CA LEU A 17 -62.32 -4.59 23.12
C LEU A 17 -63.43 -3.57 22.72
N ALA A 18 -64.50 -3.47 23.55
CA ALA A 18 -65.63 -2.57 23.24
C ALA A 18 -65.37 -1.12 23.67
N ASP A 19 -64.47 -0.90 24.59
CA ASP A 19 -64.16 0.44 25.12
C ASP A 19 -62.71 0.87 24.75
N THR A 20 -62.51 1.05 23.47
CA THR A 20 -61.20 1.33 22.90
C THR A 20 -61.03 2.85 22.75
N THR A 21 -60.13 3.42 23.51
CA THR A 21 -59.73 4.83 23.39
C THR A 21 -58.63 4.94 22.30
N ARG A 22 -58.91 5.63 21.23
CA ARG A 22 -57.96 5.98 20.20
C ARG A 22 -57.26 7.31 20.54
N THR A 23 -55.98 7.28 20.74
CA THR A 23 -55.18 8.52 20.99
C THR A 23 -54.33 8.82 19.78
N LEU A 24 -54.51 10.01 19.25
CA LEU A 24 -53.65 10.58 18.22
C LEU A 24 -52.88 11.73 18.84
N SER A 25 -51.57 11.62 18.90
CA SER A 25 -50.70 12.69 19.40
C SER A 25 -49.85 13.22 18.28
N LEU A 26 -49.85 14.54 18.11
CA LEU A 26 -48.98 15.27 17.23
C LEU A 26 -48.19 16.27 18.08
N SER A 27 -46.87 16.15 18.09
CA SER A 27 -46.03 17.08 18.81
C SER A 27 -44.99 17.69 17.86
N ALA A 28 -44.86 19.02 17.91
CA ALA A 28 -43.79 19.74 17.24
C ALA A 28 -42.99 20.49 18.29
N SER A 29 -41.67 20.31 18.29
CA SER A 29 -40.80 21.07 19.19
C SER A 29 -39.70 21.78 18.40
N VAL A 30 -39.47 23.05 18.77
CA VAL A 30 -38.40 23.88 18.21
C VAL A 30 -37.46 24.22 19.38
N LEU A 31 -36.25 23.65 19.36
CA LEU A 31 -35.19 23.99 20.30
C LEU A 31 -34.15 24.82 19.58
N GLN A 32 -34.07 26.10 19.90
CA GLN A 32 -33.03 26.99 19.42
C GLN A 32 -32.13 27.41 20.57
N LYS A 33 -30.84 27.15 20.45
CA LYS A 33 -29.85 27.65 21.40
C LYS A 33 -29.67 29.15 21.15
N ILE A 34 -30.05 29.97 22.12
CA ILE A 34 -29.95 31.42 22.02
C ILE A 34 -28.53 31.89 22.39
N PHE A 35 -27.88 31.18 23.31
CA PHE A 35 -26.52 31.46 23.77
C PHE A 35 -25.75 30.13 23.95
N ASP A 36 -24.62 29.98 23.28
CA ASP A 36 -23.79 28.77 23.31
C ASP A 36 -22.32 29.04 23.68
N GLY A 37 -22.01 30.26 24.15
CA GLY A 37 -20.65 30.64 24.53
C GLY A 37 -19.64 30.59 23.36
N GLY A 38 -20.11 30.66 22.12
CA GLY A 38 -19.23 30.61 20.93
C GLY A 38 -18.93 29.21 20.42
N ARG A 39 -19.52 28.16 21.01
CA ARG A 39 -19.26 26.76 20.65
C ARG A 39 -19.52 26.47 19.18
N LEU A 40 -20.64 26.95 18.62
CA LEU A 40 -20.96 26.73 17.20
C LEU A 40 -19.94 27.40 16.24
N ARG A 41 -19.41 28.56 16.62
CA ARG A 41 -18.35 29.21 15.86
C ARG A 41 -17.05 28.42 15.92
N ALA A 42 -16.67 27.98 17.11
CA ALA A 42 -15.50 27.12 17.29
C ALA A 42 -15.63 25.81 16.50
N ASP A 43 -16.81 25.18 16.49
CA ASP A 43 -17.08 23.98 15.69
C ASP A 43 -16.90 24.25 14.17
N VAL A 44 -17.37 25.40 13.68
CA VAL A 44 -17.15 25.82 12.27
C VAL A 44 -15.66 26.01 11.98
N ASP A 45 -14.93 26.65 12.88
CA ASP A 45 -13.49 26.90 12.68
C ASP A 45 -12.68 25.60 12.74
N ILE A 46 -13.09 24.64 13.59
CA ILE A 46 -12.54 23.29 13.58
C ILE A 46 -12.77 22.61 12.23
N GLN A 47 -13.99 22.67 11.68
CA GLN A 47 -14.27 22.06 10.37
C GLN A 47 -13.50 22.72 9.23
N ARG A 48 -13.34 24.05 9.26
CA ARG A 48 -12.50 24.78 8.30
C ARG A 48 -11.02 24.37 8.40
N SER A 49 -10.52 24.18 9.61
CA SER A 49 -9.14 23.72 9.83
C SER A 49 -8.95 22.30 9.33
N ARG A 50 -9.91 21.39 9.57
CA ARG A 50 -9.90 20.03 9.00
C ARG A 50 -9.93 20.03 7.47
N GLN A 51 -10.70 20.94 6.86
CA GLN A 51 -10.71 21.09 5.40
C GLN A 51 -9.32 21.46 4.86
N ARG A 52 -8.61 22.40 5.51
CA ARG A 52 -7.23 22.76 5.14
C ARG A 52 -6.27 21.59 5.32
N GLU A 53 -6.37 20.87 6.43
CA GLU A 53 -5.61 19.66 6.70
C GLU A 53 -5.80 18.61 5.60
N LEU A 54 -7.04 18.37 5.16
CA LEU A 54 -7.34 17.44 4.07
C LEU A 54 -6.70 17.86 2.74
N VAL A 55 -6.68 19.16 2.43
CA VAL A 55 -6.00 19.67 1.23
C VAL A 55 -4.51 19.40 1.28
N GLU A 56 -3.86 19.66 2.42
CA GLU A 56 -2.41 19.38 2.56
C GLU A 56 -2.12 17.87 2.57
N THR A 57 -3.00 17.07 3.17
CA THR A 57 -2.92 15.60 3.11
C THR A 57 -3.02 15.09 1.67
N HIS A 58 -3.93 15.64 0.88
CA HIS A 58 -4.04 15.30 -0.54
C HIS A 58 -2.77 15.67 -1.34
N ARG A 59 -2.25 16.89 -1.13
CA ARG A 59 -0.97 17.31 -1.75
C ARG A 59 0.18 16.38 -1.38
N ARG A 60 0.28 16.02 -0.11
CA ARG A 60 1.28 15.07 0.37
C ARG A 60 1.13 13.71 -0.31
N ALA A 61 -0.10 13.21 -0.46
CA ALA A 61 -0.34 11.92 -1.13
C ALA A 61 0.14 11.94 -2.59
N ILE A 62 -0.09 13.02 -3.32
CA ILE A 62 0.43 13.18 -4.70
C ILE A 62 1.96 13.15 -4.73
N LEU A 63 2.62 13.89 -3.84
CA LEU A 63 4.08 13.93 -3.79
C LEU A 63 4.67 12.56 -3.42
N VAL A 64 4.04 11.83 -2.51
CA VAL A 64 4.44 10.46 -2.15
C VAL A 64 4.29 9.53 -3.35
N ALA A 65 3.17 9.59 -4.07
CA ALA A 65 2.95 8.75 -5.25
C ALA A 65 4.00 9.02 -6.35
N LEU A 66 4.31 10.29 -6.62
CA LEU A 66 5.36 10.67 -7.58
C LEU A 66 6.73 10.14 -7.15
N LYS A 67 7.06 10.32 -5.86
CA LYS A 67 8.31 9.78 -5.30
C LYS A 67 8.41 8.26 -5.45
N GLU A 68 7.34 7.53 -5.17
CA GLU A 68 7.32 6.07 -5.30
C GLU A 68 7.58 5.61 -6.74
N VAL A 69 7.03 6.31 -7.73
CA VAL A 69 7.29 6.02 -9.15
C VAL A 69 8.75 6.32 -9.52
N GLU A 70 9.28 7.47 -9.10
CA GLU A 70 10.68 7.83 -9.37
C GLU A 70 11.65 6.84 -8.73
N ASP A 71 11.41 6.47 -7.47
CA ASP A 71 12.23 5.48 -6.75
C ASP A 71 12.17 4.11 -7.46
N ALA A 72 10.99 3.68 -7.89
CA ALA A 72 10.83 2.40 -8.61
C ALA A 72 11.56 2.39 -9.96
N LEU A 73 11.49 3.47 -10.73
CA LEU A 73 12.21 3.62 -12.00
C LEU A 73 13.73 3.64 -11.80
N ALA A 74 14.21 4.38 -10.79
CA ALA A 74 15.64 4.47 -10.47
C ALA A 74 16.17 3.09 -10.04
N ASN A 75 15.42 2.37 -9.20
CA ASN A 75 15.77 1.02 -8.76
C ASN A 75 15.81 0.03 -9.94
N ALA A 76 14.78 0.01 -10.78
CA ALA A 76 14.73 -0.86 -11.94
C ALA A 76 15.93 -0.64 -12.89
N THR A 77 16.30 0.62 -13.13
CA THR A 77 17.46 0.96 -13.97
C THR A 77 18.78 0.52 -13.33
N ARG A 78 18.95 0.79 -12.02
CA ARG A 78 20.15 0.42 -11.30
C ARG A 78 20.36 -1.09 -11.27
N ASP A 79 19.30 -1.84 -10.93
CA ASP A 79 19.38 -3.30 -10.80
C ASP A 79 19.55 -4.00 -12.13
N ALA A 80 19.03 -3.44 -13.22
CA ALA A 80 19.33 -3.91 -14.59
C ALA A 80 20.83 -3.76 -14.93
N ASN A 81 21.43 -2.61 -14.58
CA ASN A 81 22.86 -2.37 -14.81
C ASN A 81 23.73 -3.29 -13.93
N GLN A 82 23.33 -3.48 -12.66
CA GLN A 82 24.04 -4.39 -11.76
C GLN A 82 23.94 -5.84 -12.23
N GLU A 83 22.78 -6.31 -12.71
CA GLU A 83 22.65 -7.65 -13.29
C GLU A 83 23.55 -7.82 -14.52
N ALA A 84 23.65 -6.81 -15.39
CA ALA A 84 24.53 -6.87 -16.56
C ALA A 84 26.01 -7.01 -16.14
N ALA A 85 26.47 -6.17 -15.20
CA ALA A 85 27.83 -6.24 -14.67
C ALA A 85 28.10 -7.59 -13.98
N GLN A 86 27.15 -8.13 -13.23
CA GLN A 86 27.31 -9.40 -12.55
C GLN A 86 27.40 -10.59 -13.52
N ARG A 87 26.75 -10.51 -14.69
CA ARG A 87 26.91 -11.52 -15.76
C ARG A 87 28.34 -11.55 -16.31
N GLU A 88 28.98 -10.40 -16.43
CA GLU A 88 30.38 -10.33 -16.83
C GLU A 88 31.30 -10.92 -15.76
N ILE A 89 31.08 -10.60 -14.49
CA ILE A 89 31.80 -11.21 -13.36
C ILE A 89 31.65 -12.72 -13.36
N LEU A 90 30.45 -13.25 -13.58
CA LEU A 90 30.18 -14.67 -13.69
C LEU A 90 30.96 -15.31 -14.85
N ALA A 91 31.00 -14.65 -16.01
CA ALA A 91 31.74 -15.15 -17.15
C ALA A 91 33.25 -15.23 -16.88
N GLU A 92 33.80 -14.21 -16.19
CA GLU A 92 35.22 -14.20 -15.80
C GLU A 92 35.52 -15.27 -14.74
N ALA A 93 34.64 -15.47 -13.75
CA ALA A 93 34.79 -16.51 -12.76
C ALA A 93 34.80 -17.91 -13.40
N GLN A 94 33.93 -18.14 -14.43
CA GLN A 94 33.94 -19.38 -15.20
C GLN A 94 35.24 -19.58 -15.99
N ARG A 95 35.80 -18.51 -16.59
CA ARG A 95 37.09 -18.58 -17.29
C ARG A 95 38.23 -18.89 -16.31
N SER A 96 38.22 -18.23 -15.16
CA SER A 96 39.23 -18.44 -14.10
C SER A 96 39.22 -19.89 -13.61
N LEU A 97 38.03 -20.46 -13.34
CA LEU A 97 37.93 -21.86 -12.94
C LEU A 97 38.49 -22.80 -14.03
N ARG A 98 38.11 -22.63 -15.29
CA ARG A 98 38.62 -23.46 -16.39
C ARG A 98 40.16 -23.39 -16.49
N LEU A 99 40.74 -22.21 -16.31
CA LEU A 99 42.20 -22.04 -16.33
C LEU A 99 42.87 -22.71 -15.13
N ALA A 100 42.29 -22.56 -13.93
CA ALA A 100 42.80 -23.20 -12.73
C ALA A 100 42.77 -24.75 -12.84
N GLU A 101 41.68 -25.30 -13.39
CA GLU A 101 41.57 -26.76 -13.63
C GLU A 101 42.56 -27.24 -14.69
N LEU A 102 42.83 -26.46 -15.73
CA LEU A 102 43.84 -26.82 -16.75
C LEU A 102 45.23 -26.84 -16.11
N ARG A 103 45.61 -25.77 -15.39
CA ARG A 103 46.93 -25.67 -14.73
C ARG A 103 47.14 -26.75 -13.69
N TYR A 104 46.10 -27.11 -12.94
CA TYR A 104 46.14 -28.23 -11.97
C TYR A 104 46.38 -29.56 -12.70
N ARG A 105 45.72 -29.84 -13.80
CA ARG A 105 45.93 -31.06 -14.59
C ARG A 105 47.36 -31.17 -15.16
N GLU A 106 47.93 -30.04 -15.55
CA GLU A 106 49.32 -29.95 -16.02
C GLU A 106 50.36 -29.96 -14.88
N GLY A 107 49.92 -30.05 -13.63
CA GLY A 107 50.80 -30.03 -12.45
C GLY A 107 51.42 -28.66 -12.14
N ALA A 108 50.93 -27.58 -12.80
CA ALA A 108 51.45 -26.23 -12.66
C ALA A 108 50.81 -25.43 -11.53
N ASP A 109 49.74 -25.96 -10.90
CA ASP A 109 49.00 -25.29 -9.82
C ASP A 109 48.47 -26.30 -8.81
N SER A 110 48.02 -25.82 -7.64
CA SER A 110 47.52 -26.63 -6.55
C SER A 110 46.00 -26.85 -6.65
N LEU A 111 45.49 -27.92 -6.01
CA LEU A 111 44.06 -28.16 -5.88
C LEU A 111 43.38 -27.01 -5.10
N LEU A 112 44.09 -26.36 -4.18
CA LEU A 112 43.55 -25.21 -3.43
C LEU A 112 43.11 -24.07 -4.36
N THR A 113 43.91 -23.77 -5.39
CA THR A 113 43.58 -22.75 -6.41
C THR A 113 42.28 -23.08 -7.16
N VAL A 114 42.08 -24.38 -7.48
CA VAL A 114 40.83 -24.84 -8.12
C VAL A 114 39.64 -24.64 -7.19
N LEU A 115 39.78 -25.03 -5.90
CA LEU A 115 38.71 -24.85 -4.91
C LEU A 115 38.36 -23.39 -4.66
N ASP A 116 39.34 -22.50 -4.62
CA ASP A 116 39.12 -21.07 -4.50
C ASP A 116 38.40 -20.48 -5.73
N ALA A 117 38.77 -20.92 -6.92
CA ALA A 117 38.08 -20.54 -8.16
C ALA A 117 36.64 -21.07 -8.20
N GLN A 118 36.38 -22.29 -7.73
CA GLN A 118 35.01 -22.84 -7.59
C GLN A 118 34.17 -22.01 -6.60
N ARG A 119 34.75 -21.70 -5.44
CA ARG A 119 34.06 -20.84 -4.44
C ARG A 119 33.70 -19.47 -5.02
N THR A 120 34.61 -18.86 -5.78
CA THR A 120 34.38 -17.58 -6.45
C THR A 120 33.24 -17.71 -7.47
N LEU A 121 33.22 -18.78 -8.27
CA LEU A 121 32.15 -19.05 -9.22
C LEU A 121 30.79 -19.21 -8.53
N PHE A 122 30.69 -19.98 -7.45
CA PHE A 122 29.45 -20.17 -6.69
C PHE A 122 28.96 -18.84 -6.11
N SER A 123 29.86 -18.03 -5.56
CA SER A 123 29.52 -16.69 -5.06
C SER A 123 28.95 -15.80 -6.17
N ALA A 124 29.58 -15.82 -7.37
CA ALA A 124 29.10 -15.04 -8.51
C ALA A 124 27.72 -15.51 -9.01
N GLN A 125 27.45 -16.82 -8.98
CA GLN A 125 26.15 -17.40 -9.34
C GLN A 125 25.06 -16.98 -8.34
N ASP A 126 25.35 -17.06 -7.05
CA ASP A 126 24.42 -16.68 -5.99
C ASP A 126 24.04 -15.19 -6.09
N GLN A 127 25.05 -14.32 -6.26
CA GLN A 127 24.81 -12.88 -6.44
C GLN A 127 23.97 -12.58 -7.70
N LEU A 128 24.20 -13.29 -8.80
CA LEU A 128 23.38 -13.14 -10.01
C LEU A 128 21.94 -13.56 -9.76
N ALA A 129 21.70 -14.63 -9.00
CA ALA A 129 20.35 -15.08 -8.66
C ALA A 129 19.62 -14.03 -7.78
N GLN A 130 20.32 -13.42 -6.82
CA GLN A 130 19.78 -12.37 -5.98
C GLN A 130 19.44 -11.10 -6.78
N LEU A 131 20.30 -10.68 -7.72
CA LEU A 131 20.04 -9.53 -8.58
C LEU A 131 18.86 -9.76 -9.54
N ARG A 132 18.69 -10.99 -10.04
CA ARG A 132 17.51 -11.35 -10.82
C ARG A 132 16.23 -11.28 -10.01
N LEU A 133 16.25 -11.73 -8.76
CA LEU A 133 15.12 -11.61 -7.86
C LEU A 133 14.80 -10.13 -7.59
N ALA A 134 15.81 -9.30 -7.30
CA ALA A 134 15.64 -7.87 -7.09
C ALA A 134 14.98 -7.21 -8.30
N ARG A 135 15.49 -7.46 -9.51
CA ARG A 135 14.92 -6.93 -10.76
C ARG A 135 13.46 -7.33 -10.99
N LEU A 136 13.10 -8.58 -10.69
CA LEU A 136 11.70 -9.02 -10.80
C LEU A 136 10.82 -8.33 -9.76
N SER A 137 11.33 -8.17 -8.54
CA SER A 137 10.64 -7.44 -7.48
C SER A 137 10.44 -5.96 -7.85
N ASP A 138 11.43 -5.33 -8.46
CA ASP A 138 11.33 -3.94 -8.93
C ASP A 138 10.30 -3.79 -10.05
N ALA A 139 10.21 -4.76 -10.97
CA ALA A 139 9.17 -4.75 -11.99
C ALA A 139 7.76 -4.80 -11.38
N VAL A 140 7.57 -5.62 -10.33
CA VAL A 140 6.31 -5.68 -9.59
C VAL A 140 6.05 -4.37 -8.83
N ASN A 141 7.07 -3.80 -8.20
CA ASN A 141 6.96 -2.54 -7.46
C ASN A 141 6.62 -1.37 -8.40
N LEU A 142 7.25 -1.31 -9.57
CA LEU A 142 6.94 -0.32 -10.59
C LEU A 142 5.50 -0.47 -11.09
N TYR A 143 5.06 -1.70 -11.36
CA TYR A 143 3.67 -1.97 -11.73
C TYR A 143 2.68 -1.51 -10.67
N LYS A 144 2.97 -1.74 -9.38
CA LYS A 144 2.17 -1.26 -8.24
C LYS A 144 2.16 0.26 -8.14
N ALA A 145 3.33 0.91 -8.25
CA ALA A 145 3.47 2.36 -8.16
C ALA A 145 2.71 3.09 -9.29
N LEU A 146 2.62 2.48 -10.47
CA LEU A 146 1.83 2.98 -11.59
C LEU A 146 0.31 2.70 -11.46
N GLY A 147 -0.13 2.12 -10.33
CA GLY A 147 -1.53 1.79 -10.10
C GLY A 147 -1.99 0.52 -10.84
N GLY A 148 -1.05 -0.35 -11.21
CA GLY A 148 -1.36 -1.61 -11.87
C GLY A 148 -2.20 -2.54 -11.01
N GLY A 149 -3.14 -3.24 -11.63
CA GLY A 149 -4.05 -4.16 -10.96
C GLY A 149 -5.41 -3.57 -10.60
N TRP A 150 -5.66 -2.27 -10.84
CA TRP A 150 -6.98 -1.70 -10.75
C TRP A 150 -7.73 -1.86 -12.08
N ALA A 151 -8.58 -2.86 -12.16
CA ALA A 151 -9.57 -2.93 -13.22
C ALA A 151 -10.71 -1.97 -12.87
N VAL A 152 -11.00 -1.01 -13.74
CA VAL A 152 -12.27 -0.27 -13.67
C VAL A 152 -13.35 -1.34 -13.77
N GLY A 153 -14.07 -1.59 -12.67
CA GLY A 153 -15.14 -2.57 -12.65
C GLY A 153 -16.08 -2.29 -13.81
N ALA A 154 -16.38 -3.32 -14.60
CA ALA A 154 -17.44 -3.24 -15.60
C ALA A 154 -18.71 -2.75 -14.87
N PRO A 155 -19.44 -1.75 -15.40
CA PRO A 155 -20.68 -1.32 -14.81
C PRO A 155 -21.66 -2.51 -14.80
N SER A 156 -22.10 -2.87 -13.60
CA SER A 156 -23.13 -3.87 -13.38
C SER A 156 -24.49 -3.36 -13.81
#